data_cf6b95e1f5ba4e2c8d8b75212323243d
#
_entry.id   cf6b95e1f5ba4e2c8d8b75212323243d
#
_cell.length_a   1.000
_cell.length_b   1.000
_cell.length_c   1.000
_cell.angle_alpha   90.00
_cell.angle_beta   90.00
_cell.angle_gamma   90.00
#
_symmetry.space_group_name_H-M   'P 1'
#
loop_
_entity.id
_entity.type
_entity.pdbx_description
1 polymer ?
#
loop_
_entity_poly.entity_id
_entity_poly.type
_entity_poly.pdbx_seq_one_letter_code
_entity_poly.pdbx_strand_id
1 'polypeptide(L)'
;MSLSRAAIVDQLKEIVGADRVITDETVLKKNSIDRFRKFPDIHGIYTLPIPAAVIKLGSTEQVSRVLNFMNAHKINGVPRTGASATEGGLETVVENSVVLDGSAMNQIINIDIENMQATAQCGVPLEVLENALREKGYTTGHSPQSKPLAQMGGLVATRSIGQFSTLYGAIEDMVVGLEAVLADGTVTRIKNVPRRAAGPDIRHIIIGNEGALCYITEVTVKIFKFTPENNLFYGYILEDMKTGFNILREIMVEGYRPSIARLYDAEDGTQHFTHFADGKCVLIFMAEGNPRIAKATGEGIAEIVARYPQCQRVDSKLIETWFNNLNWGPDKVAAERVQILKTGNMGFTTEVSGCWSCIHEIYESVINRIR
;
A
#
# COMPACT_ATOMS: atom_id res chain seq x y z
N MET A 1 -7.83 12.16 36.08
CA MET A 1 -7.93 10.69 36.27
C MET A 1 -8.26 10.06 34.93
N SER A 2 -7.61 8.98 34.57
CA SER A 2 -7.97 8.20 33.38
C SER A 2 -9.35 7.56 33.57
N LEU A 3 -10.17 7.55 32.51
CA LEU A 3 -11.45 6.87 32.55
C LEU A 3 -11.26 5.34 32.68
N SER A 4 -12.18 4.69 33.38
CA SER A 4 -12.23 3.23 33.36
C SER A 4 -12.64 2.70 31.99
N ARG A 5 -12.28 1.47 31.66
CA ARG A 5 -12.69 0.79 30.41
C ARG A 5 -14.21 0.87 30.19
N ALA A 6 -15.00 0.60 31.21
CA ALA A 6 -16.47 0.67 31.13
C ALA A 6 -16.95 2.08 30.78
N ALA A 7 -16.42 3.11 31.46
CA ALA A 7 -16.77 4.50 31.18
C ALA A 7 -16.39 4.93 29.74
N ILE A 8 -15.25 4.47 29.24
CA ILE A 8 -14.86 4.71 27.83
C ILE A 8 -15.89 4.10 26.87
N VAL A 9 -16.26 2.85 27.08
CA VAL A 9 -17.21 2.14 26.25
C VAL A 9 -18.59 2.80 26.27
N ASP A 10 -19.08 3.18 27.43
CA ASP A 10 -20.41 3.78 27.57
C ASP A 10 -20.48 5.16 26.88
N GLN A 11 -19.46 5.99 27.04
CA GLN A 11 -19.39 7.28 26.35
C GLN A 11 -19.29 7.11 24.81
N LEU A 12 -18.53 6.12 24.35
CA LEU A 12 -18.44 5.83 22.90
C LEU A 12 -19.78 5.37 22.34
N LYS A 13 -20.55 4.57 23.09
CA LYS A 13 -21.92 4.18 22.67
C LYS A 13 -22.87 5.38 22.56
N GLU A 14 -22.73 6.36 23.43
CA GLU A 14 -23.51 7.61 23.36
C GLU A 14 -23.11 8.45 22.11
N ILE A 15 -21.84 8.44 21.72
CA ILE A 15 -21.33 9.22 20.59
C ILE A 15 -21.72 8.62 19.25
N VAL A 16 -21.55 7.31 19.06
CA VAL A 16 -21.69 6.65 17.74
C VAL A 16 -22.87 5.69 17.63
N GLY A 17 -23.54 5.36 18.73
CA GLY A 17 -24.57 4.33 18.82
C GLY A 17 -24.00 2.99 19.33
N ALA A 18 -24.79 2.28 20.12
CA ALA A 18 -24.38 1.04 20.77
C ALA A 18 -24.05 -0.09 19.78
N ASP A 19 -24.74 -0.12 18.66
CA ASP A 19 -24.53 -1.09 17.56
C ASP A 19 -23.19 -0.94 16.83
N ARG A 20 -22.53 0.22 16.99
CA ARG A 20 -21.22 0.53 16.38
C ARG A 20 -20.04 0.31 17.32
N VAL A 21 -20.28 -0.02 18.58
CA VAL A 21 -19.22 -0.24 19.59
C VAL A 21 -19.13 -1.72 19.92
N ILE A 22 -18.09 -2.36 19.45
CA ILE A 22 -17.87 -3.80 19.61
C ILE A 22 -16.95 -4.03 20.82
N THR A 23 -17.40 -4.88 21.74
CA THR A 23 -16.69 -5.25 22.97
C THR A 23 -16.49 -6.76 23.12
N ASP A 24 -16.88 -7.54 22.11
CA ASP A 24 -16.64 -8.98 22.08
C ASP A 24 -15.12 -9.27 22.13
N GLU A 25 -14.71 -10.08 23.11
CA GLU A 25 -13.30 -10.34 23.39
C GLU A 25 -12.56 -10.97 22.22
N THR A 26 -13.20 -11.84 21.46
CA THR A 26 -12.62 -12.49 20.28
C THR A 26 -12.34 -11.47 19.19
N VAL A 27 -13.29 -10.54 18.97
CA VAL A 27 -13.13 -9.44 18.02
C VAL A 27 -12.04 -8.48 18.48
N LEU A 28 -12.00 -8.14 19.77
CA LEU A 28 -10.99 -7.26 20.33
C LEU A 28 -9.57 -7.85 20.16
N LYS A 29 -9.37 -9.12 20.52
CA LYS A 29 -8.08 -9.83 20.34
C LYS A 29 -7.64 -9.83 18.87
N LYS A 30 -8.57 -10.13 17.97
CA LYS A 30 -8.29 -10.13 16.52
C LYS A 30 -7.88 -8.76 15.98
N ASN A 31 -8.32 -7.69 16.63
CA ASN A 31 -8.04 -6.32 16.23
C ASN A 31 -6.94 -5.63 17.05
N SER A 32 -6.28 -6.35 17.95
CA SER A 32 -5.15 -5.84 18.74
C SER A 32 -3.80 -5.96 18.07
N ILE A 33 -3.72 -6.71 16.97
CA ILE A 33 -2.50 -7.05 16.27
C ILE A 33 -2.65 -6.86 14.76
N ASP A 34 -1.55 -6.68 14.06
CA ASP A 34 -1.53 -6.55 12.61
C ASP A 34 -1.65 -7.91 11.87
N ARG A 35 -1.49 -7.88 10.54
CA ARG A 35 -1.68 -9.07 9.71
C ARG A 35 -0.68 -10.19 10.02
N PHE A 36 0.61 -9.91 10.14
CA PHE A 36 1.62 -10.95 10.33
C PHE A 36 1.63 -11.49 11.75
N ARG A 37 1.35 -10.64 12.74
CA ARG A 37 1.33 -11.04 14.14
C ARG A 37 0.02 -11.68 14.62
N LYS A 38 -0.89 -12.00 13.69
CA LYS A 38 -2.16 -12.73 13.98
C LYS A 38 -1.97 -14.21 14.29
N PHE A 39 -0.75 -14.64 14.52
CA PHE A 39 -0.41 -16.04 14.81
C PHE A 39 0.27 -16.15 16.18
N PRO A 40 -0.45 -15.89 17.29
CA PRO A 40 0.13 -15.94 18.63
C PRO A 40 0.72 -17.34 18.96
N ASP A 41 0.17 -18.40 18.36
CA ASP A 41 0.68 -19.77 18.52
C ASP A 41 2.07 -19.98 17.93
N ILE A 42 2.44 -19.19 16.91
CA ILE A 42 3.78 -19.22 16.32
C ILE A 42 4.74 -18.33 17.12
N HIS A 43 4.25 -17.18 17.58
CA HIS A 43 5.08 -16.18 18.23
C HIS A 43 5.19 -16.36 19.73
N GLY A 44 4.15 -16.87 20.42
CA GLY A 44 4.14 -17.21 21.85
C GLY A 44 4.59 -16.12 22.86
N ILE A 45 5.20 -15.05 22.35
CA ILE A 45 5.90 -13.99 23.09
C ILE A 45 5.18 -12.65 23.09
N TYR A 46 4.12 -12.48 22.26
CA TYR A 46 3.41 -11.20 22.15
C TYR A 46 2.06 -11.27 22.86
N THR A 47 2.00 -10.68 24.04
CA THR A 47 0.74 -10.35 24.74
C THR A 47 0.52 -8.86 24.63
N LEU A 48 -0.21 -8.44 23.60
CA LEU A 48 -0.61 -7.03 23.49
C LEU A 48 -1.86 -6.77 24.33
N PRO A 49 -2.01 -5.56 24.89
CA PRO A 49 -3.22 -5.15 25.58
C PRO A 49 -4.45 -5.28 24.67
N ILE A 50 -5.53 -5.85 25.21
CA ILE A 50 -6.81 -5.92 24.49
C ILE A 50 -7.42 -4.51 24.50
N PRO A 51 -7.81 -3.94 23.33
CA PRO A 51 -8.40 -2.61 23.26
C PRO A 51 -9.72 -2.54 24.04
N ALA A 52 -10.11 -1.34 24.48
CA ALA A 52 -11.37 -1.14 25.18
C ALA A 52 -12.57 -1.44 24.29
N ALA A 53 -12.48 -1.04 23.02
CA ALA A 53 -13.50 -1.27 22.00
C ALA A 53 -12.92 -1.22 20.60
N VAL A 54 -13.65 -1.82 19.63
CA VAL A 54 -13.54 -1.52 18.21
C VAL A 54 -14.77 -0.70 17.82
N ILE A 55 -14.57 0.48 17.22
CA ILE A 55 -15.66 1.37 16.82
C ILE A 55 -15.78 1.38 15.31
N LYS A 56 -16.97 1.09 14.79
CA LYS A 56 -17.29 1.22 13.37
C LYS A 56 -17.75 2.64 13.05
N LEU A 57 -16.86 3.40 12.41
CA LEU A 57 -17.08 4.79 12.03
C LEU A 57 -17.74 4.87 10.65
N GLY A 58 -18.86 5.57 10.55
CA GLY A 58 -19.65 5.67 9.31
C GLY A 58 -19.65 7.07 8.68
N SER A 59 -19.09 8.09 9.37
CA SER A 59 -19.03 9.45 8.83
C SER A 59 -17.90 10.25 9.45
N THR A 60 -17.47 11.31 8.75
CA THR A 60 -16.49 12.30 9.24
C THR A 60 -16.93 12.95 10.55
N GLU A 61 -18.22 13.21 10.72
CA GLU A 61 -18.77 13.77 11.95
C GLU A 61 -18.58 12.83 13.16
N GLN A 62 -18.82 11.52 12.95
CA GLN A 62 -18.57 10.54 14.00
C GLN A 62 -17.09 10.49 14.38
N VAL A 63 -16.20 10.50 13.39
CA VAL A 63 -14.74 10.56 13.61
C VAL A 63 -14.39 11.79 14.45
N SER A 64 -14.91 12.97 14.07
CA SER A 64 -14.67 14.24 14.78
C SER A 64 -15.08 14.17 16.24
N ARG A 65 -16.30 13.71 16.52
CA ARG A 65 -16.81 13.60 17.88
C ARG A 65 -16.03 12.59 18.73
N VAL A 66 -15.67 11.44 18.15
CA VAL A 66 -14.89 10.40 18.81
C VAL A 66 -13.49 10.91 19.13
N LEU A 67 -12.77 11.50 18.18
CA LEU A 67 -11.42 12.02 18.40
C LEU A 67 -11.41 13.17 19.42
N ASN A 68 -12.38 14.08 19.39
CA ASN A 68 -12.53 15.12 20.38
C ASN A 68 -12.67 14.55 21.81
N PHE A 69 -13.56 13.56 21.98
CA PHE A 69 -13.72 12.85 23.26
C PHE A 69 -12.40 12.18 23.70
N MET A 70 -11.77 11.42 22.78
CA MET A 70 -10.53 10.69 23.08
C MET A 70 -9.38 11.63 23.45
N ASN A 71 -9.26 12.77 22.77
CA ASN A 71 -8.26 13.78 23.07
C ASN A 71 -8.48 14.43 24.44
N ALA A 72 -9.73 14.77 24.78
CA ALA A 72 -10.08 15.34 26.09
C ALA A 72 -9.72 14.40 27.25
N HIS A 73 -9.80 13.10 27.05
CA HIS A 73 -9.54 12.08 28.06
C HIS A 73 -8.20 11.34 27.90
N LYS A 74 -7.37 11.76 26.93
CA LYS A 74 -6.06 11.18 26.64
C LYS A 74 -6.13 9.66 26.36
N ILE A 75 -7.14 9.26 25.60
CA ILE A 75 -7.35 7.87 25.18
C ILE A 75 -6.57 7.62 23.89
N ASN A 76 -5.78 6.55 23.84
CA ASN A 76 -5.05 6.15 22.65
C ASN A 76 -6.00 5.60 21.57
N GLY A 77 -5.84 6.06 20.33
CA GLY A 77 -6.60 5.59 19.17
C GLY A 77 -5.72 4.85 18.18
N VAL A 78 -6.21 3.73 17.67
CA VAL A 78 -5.55 2.96 16.60
C VAL A 78 -6.43 3.00 15.35
N PRO A 79 -6.14 3.86 14.37
CA PRO A 79 -6.89 3.92 13.12
C PRO A 79 -6.74 2.63 12.33
N ARG A 80 -7.86 2.18 11.73
CA ARG A 80 -7.91 0.94 10.97
C ARG A 80 -8.90 1.05 9.82
N THR A 81 -8.55 0.48 8.67
CA THR A 81 -9.44 0.28 7.53
C THR A 81 -9.23 -1.13 6.95
N GLY A 82 -8.54 -1.30 5.85
CA GLY A 82 -8.30 -2.59 5.18
C GLY A 82 -7.43 -3.59 5.93
N ALA A 83 -6.71 -3.15 6.95
CA ALA A 83 -5.89 -3.98 7.83
C ALA A 83 -4.88 -4.88 7.10
N SER A 84 -4.30 -4.36 6.01
CA SER A 84 -3.27 -5.04 5.22
C SER A 84 -1.83 -4.77 5.71
N ALA A 85 -1.65 -3.88 6.68
CA ALA A 85 -0.35 -3.55 7.28
C ALA A 85 0.28 -4.76 7.98
N THR A 86 1.61 -4.82 7.96
CA THR A 86 2.42 -5.96 8.44
C THR A 86 3.49 -5.57 9.45
N GLU A 87 3.73 -4.27 9.65
CA GLU A 87 4.89 -3.74 10.40
C GLU A 87 4.52 -3.21 11.81
N GLY A 88 3.40 -3.66 12.36
CA GLY A 88 2.99 -3.34 13.73
C GLY A 88 2.16 -2.06 13.89
N GLY A 89 1.93 -1.27 12.84
CA GLY A 89 1.18 -0.01 12.93
C GLY A 89 -0.29 -0.12 13.37
N LEU A 90 -0.84 -1.35 13.41
CA LEU A 90 -2.21 -1.62 13.87
C LEU A 90 -2.27 -2.22 15.27
N GLU A 91 -1.16 -2.27 15.99
CA GLU A 91 -1.08 -2.93 17.29
C GLU A 91 -1.55 -2.02 18.43
N THR A 92 -2.32 -2.60 19.35
CA THR A 92 -2.80 -1.91 20.54
C THR A 92 -1.80 -2.05 21.68
N VAL A 93 -0.74 -1.24 21.67
CA VAL A 93 0.36 -1.31 22.67
C VAL A 93 0.07 -0.57 23.96
N VAL A 94 -1.02 0.20 24.02
CA VAL A 94 -1.43 0.99 25.19
C VAL A 94 -2.73 0.42 25.77
N GLU A 95 -2.79 0.26 27.11
CA GLU A 95 -3.99 -0.17 27.80
C GLU A 95 -5.21 0.73 27.48
N ASN A 96 -6.37 0.10 27.33
CA ASN A 96 -7.62 0.78 27.02
C ASN A 96 -7.61 1.60 25.71
N SER A 97 -6.72 1.27 24.77
CA SER A 97 -6.77 1.82 23.42
C SER A 97 -8.13 1.57 22.77
N VAL A 98 -8.53 2.41 21.84
CA VAL A 98 -9.74 2.25 21.05
C VAL A 98 -9.34 2.07 19.58
N VAL A 99 -9.80 0.99 18.95
CA VAL A 99 -9.60 0.76 17.51
C VAL A 99 -10.68 1.52 16.74
N LEU A 100 -10.25 2.35 15.82
CA LEU A 100 -11.10 3.23 15.00
C LEU A 100 -11.25 2.63 13.61
N ASP A 101 -12.29 1.81 13.40
CA ASP A 101 -12.55 1.10 12.15
C ASP A 101 -13.39 1.97 11.19
N GLY A 102 -12.76 2.45 10.12
CA GLY A 102 -13.38 3.25 9.07
C GLY A 102 -13.91 2.46 7.88
N SER A 103 -13.91 1.14 7.94
CA SER A 103 -14.35 0.30 6.80
C SER A 103 -15.82 0.52 6.39
N ALA A 104 -16.64 1.10 7.26
CA ALA A 104 -18.02 1.48 6.95
C ALA A 104 -18.14 2.77 6.12
N MET A 105 -17.09 3.60 6.05
CA MET A 105 -17.01 4.74 5.13
C MET A 105 -16.50 4.26 3.76
N ASN A 106 -17.35 3.60 2.99
CA ASN A 106 -16.97 2.83 1.81
C ASN A 106 -17.63 3.30 0.51
N GLN A 107 -17.99 4.57 0.41
CA GLN A 107 -18.61 5.13 -0.79
C GLN A 107 -17.58 5.72 -1.74
N ILE A 108 -17.69 5.40 -3.03
CA ILE A 108 -17.07 6.17 -4.11
C ILE A 108 -17.93 7.42 -4.29
N ILE A 109 -17.39 8.57 -3.90
CA ILE A 109 -18.14 9.84 -3.87
C ILE A 109 -18.31 10.40 -5.28
N ASN A 110 -17.24 10.39 -6.07
CA ASN A 110 -17.26 10.93 -7.43
C ASN A 110 -16.14 10.31 -8.29
N ILE A 111 -16.44 10.09 -9.56
CA ILE A 111 -15.47 9.79 -10.62
C ILE A 111 -15.62 10.90 -11.67
N ASP A 112 -14.68 11.82 -11.64
CA ASP A 112 -14.66 13.00 -12.52
C ASP A 112 -13.66 12.75 -13.66
N ILE A 113 -14.20 12.32 -14.79
CA ILE A 113 -13.41 11.99 -15.98
C ILE A 113 -12.84 13.26 -16.63
N GLU A 114 -13.58 14.38 -16.59
CA GLU A 114 -13.15 15.65 -17.17
C GLU A 114 -11.93 16.21 -16.45
N ASN A 115 -11.95 16.18 -15.13
CA ASN A 115 -10.83 16.62 -14.29
C ASN A 115 -9.79 15.52 -14.00
N MET A 116 -9.98 14.32 -14.53
CA MET A 116 -9.07 13.17 -14.32
C MET A 116 -8.85 12.85 -12.85
N GLN A 117 -9.92 12.76 -12.06
CA GLN A 117 -9.88 12.55 -10.62
C GLN A 117 -10.97 11.58 -10.16
N ALA A 118 -10.72 10.87 -9.07
CA ALA A 118 -11.72 10.08 -8.35
C ALA A 118 -11.63 10.37 -6.86
N THR A 119 -12.80 10.58 -6.22
CA THR A 119 -12.92 10.80 -4.78
C THR A 119 -13.62 9.63 -4.14
N ALA A 120 -13.02 9.08 -3.10
CA ALA A 120 -13.54 7.95 -2.35
C ALA A 120 -13.36 8.15 -0.83
N GLN A 121 -14.25 7.57 -0.04
CA GLN A 121 -14.09 7.51 1.40
C GLN A 121 -12.96 6.54 1.79
N CYS A 122 -12.42 6.70 2.99
CA CYS A 122 -11.23 5.98 3.47
C CYS A 122 -11.38 4.46 3.49
N GLY A 123 -12.59 3.95 3.66
CA GLY A 123 -12.90 2.51 3.72
C GLY A 123 -13.20 1.87 2.36
N VAL A 124 -13.12 2.61 1.26
CA VAL A 124 -13.27 2.02 -0.08
C VAL A 124 -12.08 1.12 -0.39
N PRO A 125 -12.26 -0.18 -0.66
CA PRO A 125 -11.19 -1.03 -1.15
C PRO A 125 -10.65 -0.50 -2.49
N LEU A 126 -9.32 -0.51 -2.65
CA LEU A 126 -8.71 -0.05 -3.90
C LEU A 126 -9.22 -0.86 -5.11
N GLU A 127 -9.41 -2.16 -4.94
CA GLU A 127 -9.93 -3.01 -6.01
C GLU A 127 -11.35 -2.61 -6.45
N VAL A 128 -12.20 -2.19 -5.52
CA VAL A 128 -13.56 -1.71 -5.81
C VAL A 128 -13.49 -0.40 -6.61
N LEU A 129 -12.62 0.54 -6.21
CA LEU A 129 -12.39 1.77 -6.95
C LEU A 129 -11.83 1.49 -8.36
N GLU A 130 -10.83 0.61 -8.47
CA GLU A 130 -10.24 0.20 -9.75
C GLU A 130 -11.28 -0.41 -10.70
N ASN A 131 -12.14 -1.30 -10.21
CA ASN A 131 -13.18 -1.91 -11.02
C ASN A 131 -14.16 -0.86 -11.56
N ALA A 132 -14.64 0.05 -10.70
CA ALA A 132 -15.52 1.14 -11.10
C ALA A 132 -14.87 2.11 -12.12
N LEU A 133 -13.56 2.33 -12.01
CA LEU A 133 -12.80 3.12 -12.97
C LEU A 133 -12.62 2.40 -14.30
N ARG A 134 -12.29 1.10 -14.29
CA ARG A 134 -12.08 0.29 -15.50
C ARG A 134 -13.33 0.17 -16.35
N GLU A 135 -14.51 0.09 -15.75
CA GLU A 135 -15.79 0.15 -16.47
C GLU A 135 -15.93 1.43 -17.30
N LYS A 136 -15.25 2.52 -16.88
CA LYS A 136 -15.21 3.81 -17.57
C LYS A 136 -13.97 3.99 -18.46
N GLY A 137 -13.10 2.97 -18.54
CA GLY A 137 -11.84 3.01 -19.28
C GLY A 137 -10.71 3.78 -18.59
N TYR A 138 -10.71 3.84 -17.25
CA TYR A 138 -9.71 4.52 -16.43
C TYR A 138 -9.11 3.61 -15.37
N THR A 139 -8.03 4.06 -14.74
CA THR A 139 -7.32 3.40 -13.63
C THR A 139 -6.70 4.45 -12.72
N THR A 140 -6.46 4.13 -11.46
CA THR A 140 -5.60 4.96 -10.59
C THR A 140 -4.12 4.78 -10.93
N GLY A 141 -3.74 3.70 -11.60
CA GLY A 141 -2.34 3.32 -11.78
C GLY A 141 -1.67 2.83 -10.50
N HIS A 142 -2.37 2.80 -9.37
CA HIS A 142 -1.83 2.30 -8.11
C HIS A 142 -2.07 0.80 -7.96
N SER A 143 -0.99 0.01 -7.87
CA SER A 143 -1.10 -1.44 -7.84
C SER A 143 -0.17 -2.08 -6.78
N PRO A 144 -0.41 -1.87 -5.48
CA PRO A 144 0.30 -2.61 -4.44
C PRO A 144 -0.14 -4.09 -4.47
N GLN A 145 0.70 -4.98 -3.98
CA GLN A 145 0.34 -6.41 -3.87
C GLN A 145 -0.91 -6.63 -3.02
N SER A 146 -1.12 -5.77 -2.03
CA SER A 146 -2.30 -5.78 -1.15
C SER A 146 -3.55 -5.16 -1.76
N LYS A 147 -3.58 -4.82 -3.05
CA LYS A 147 -4.72 -4.15 -3.72
C LYS A 147 -6.09 -4.74 -3.37
N PRO A 148 -6.29 -6.07 -3.29
CA PRO A 148 -7.59 -6.65 -2.95
C PRO A 148 -8.01 -6.43 -1.48
N LEU A 149 -7.09 -6.09 -0.59
CA LEU A 149 -7.31 -5.92 0.85
C LEU A 149 -7.24 -4.46 1.29
N ALA A 150 -6.35 -3.70 0.67
CA ALA A 150 -6.03 -2.34 1.05
C ALA A 150 -7.19 -1.39 0.75
N GLN A 151 -7.43 -0.45 1.67
CA GLN A 151 -8.46 0.58 1.55
C GLN A 151 -7.83 1.97 1.45
N MET A 152 -8.52 2.91 0.81
CA MET A 152 -7.99 4.20 0.39
C MET A 152 -7.34 5.00 1.52
N GLY A 153 -7.95 5.07 2.70
CA GLY A 153 -7.39 5.78 3.85
C GLY A 153 -6.07 5.19 4.34
N GLY A 154 -6.01 3.85 4.43
CA GLY A 154 -4.80 3.14 4.83
C GLY A 154 -3.65 3.31 3.83
N LEU A 155 -3.93 3.24 2.53
CA LEU A 155 -2.93 3.47 1.48
C LEU A 155 -2.26 4.84 1.61
N VAL A 156 -3.06 5.88 1.87
CA VAL A 156 -2.54 7.24 2.05
C VAL A 156 -1.79 7.38 3.38
N ALA A 157 -2.34 6.80 4.46
CA ALA A 157 -1.74 6.87 5.79
C ALA A 157 -0.36 6.19 5.87
N THR A 158 -0.12 5.13 5.07
CA THR A 158 1.15 4.39 5.06
C THR A 158 2.09 4.76 3.91
N ARG A 159 1.78 5.79 3.12
CA ARG A 159 2.54 6.15 1.90
C ARG A 159 2.74 4.97 0.96
N SER A 160 1.66 4.24 0.71
CA SER A 160 1.72 3.02 -0.09
C SER A 160 2.39 3.24 -1.45
N ILE A 161 3.31 2.34 -1.80
CA ILE A 161 3.91 2.28 -3.13
C ILE A 161 3.36 1.07 -3.89
N GLY A 162 3.16 1.23 -5.19
CA GLY A 162 2.61 0.18 -6.05
C GLY A 162 3.61 -0.28 -7.10
N GLN A 163 3.30 -1.40 -7.75
CA GLN A 163 4.12 -2.01 -8.80
C GLN A 163 4.38 -1.08 -10.00
N PHE A 164 3.46 -0.13 -10.24
CA PHE A 164 3.50 0.79 -11.39
C PHE A 164 4.07 2.17 -11.04
N SER A 165 4.74 2.27 -9.90
CA SER A 165 5.24 3.55 -9.37
C SER A 165 6.26 4.24 -10.29
N THR A 166 6.99 3.51 -11.13
CA THR A 166 7.95 4.10 -12.08
C THR A 166 7.26 4.99 -13.10
N LEU A 167 6.03 4.64 -13.51
CA LEU A 167 5.22 5.43 -14.44
C LEU A 167 4.31 6.42 -13.73
N TYR A 168 3.54 5.94 -12.74
CA TYR A 168 2.44 6.71 -12.13
C TYR A 168 2.83 7.43 -10.84
N GLY A 169 3.99 7.10 -10.26
CA GLY A 169 4.38 7.55 -8.93
C GLY A 169 3.81 6.67 -7.80
N ALA A 170 4.09 7.06 -6.57
CA ALA A 170 3.51 6.47 -5.38
C ALA A 170 2.22 7.19 -4.99
N ILE A 171 1.55 6.76 -3.91
CA ILE A 171 0.27 7.36 -3.50
C ILE A 171 0.37 8.86 -3.25
N GLU A 172 1.49 9.36 -2.75
CA GLU A 172 1.75 10.79 -2.53
C GLU A 172 1.77 11.63 -3.82
N ASP A 173 2.15 11.01 -4.95
CA ASP A 173 2.13 11.66 -6.26
C ASP A 173 0.72 11.67 -6.89
N MET A 174 -0.12 10.73 -6.45
CA MET A 174 -1.49 10.54 -6.96
C MET A 174 -2.51 11.39 -6.21
N VAL A 175 -2.35 11.56 -4.88
CA VAL A 175 -3.30 12.30 -4.06
C VAL A 175 -3.31 13.78 -4.43
N VAL A 176 -4.45 14.29 -4.88
CA VAL A 176 -4.65 15.72 -5.21
C VAL A 176 -5.42 16.47 -4.14
N GLY A 177 -6.27 15.79 -3.38
CA GLY A 177 -7.03 16.34 -2.28
C GLY A 177 -7.36 15.27 -1.25
N LEU A 178 -7.71 15.69 -0.05
CA LEU A 178 -8.13 14.78 1.02
C LEU A 178 -8.94 15.54 2.11
N GLU A 179 -9.70 14.77 2.87
CA GLU A 179 -10.29 15.21 4.12
C GLU A 179 -9.72 14.37 5.26
N ALA A 180 -9.41 15.04 6.37
CA ALA A 180 -8.92 14.39 7.57
C ALA A 180 -9.46 15.08 8.83
N VAL A 181 -9.50 14.34 9.92
CA VAL A 181 -9.89 14.84 11.24
C VAL A 181 -8.66 14.81 12.15
N LEU A 182 -8.31 15.97 12.70
CA LEU A 182 -7.21 16.11 13.64
C LEU A 182 -7.58 15.52 15.00
N ALA A 183 -6.59 15.33 15.88
CA ALA A 183 -6.80 14.71 17.19
C ALA A 183 -7.80 15.46 18.08
N ASP A 184 -7.95 16.77 17.92
CA ASP A 184 -8.92 17.61 18.64
C ASP A 184 -10.34 17.55 18.06
N GLY A 185 -10.57 16.76 17.01
CA GLY A 185 -11.84 16.67 16.30
C GLY A 185 -12.01 17.69 15.17
N THR A 186 -11.04 18.57 14.93
CA THR A 186 -11.11 19.56 13.84
C THR A 186 -11.06 18.84 12.49
N VAL A 187 -12.10 19.07 11.67
CA VAL A 187 -12.13 18.58 10.29
C VAL A 187 -11.33 19.53 9.39
N THR A 188 -10.37 19.00 8.68
CA THR A 188 -9.59 19.74 7.69
C THR A 188 -9.77 19.16 6.30
N ARG A 189 -9.91 20.02 5.30
CA ARG A 189 -10.08 19.62 3.90
C ARG A 189 -9.06 20.32 3.01
N ILE A 190 -8.31 19.53 2.29
CA ILE A 190 -7.41 19.99 1.26
C ILE A 190 -8.11 19.83 -0.10
N LYS A 191 -8.37 20.98 -0.75
CA LYS A 191 -9.08 21.00 -2.04
C LYS A 191 -8.36 20.19 -3.11
N ASN A 192 -9.11 19.50 -3.93
CA ASN A 192 -8.64 18.64 -5.01
C ASN A 192 -8.23 19.41 -6.27
N VAL A 193 -7.26 20.30 -6.16
CA VAL A 193 -6.66 21.00 -7.31
C VAL A 193 -5.32 20.39 -7.67
N PRO A 194 -4.98 20.22 -8.96
CA PRO A 194 -3.77 19.52 -9.40
C PRO A 194 -2.47 20.17 -8.95
N ARG A 195 -2.44 21.48 -8.88
CA ARG A 195 -1.27 22.29 -8.49
C ARG A 195 -1.70 23.50 -7.67
N ARG A 196 -0.84 23.90 -6.73
CA ARG A 196 -1.02 25.10 -5.92
C ARG A 196 0.30 25.86 -5.88
N ALA A 197 0.19 27.19 -6.03
CA ALA A 197 1.32 28.10 -5.91
C ALA A 197 1.27 28.92 -4.60
N ALA A 198 0.34 28.60 -3.68
CA ALA A 198 0.11 29.34 -2.46
C ALA A 198 0.42 28.49 -1.23
N GLY A 199 1.45 28.88 -0.48
CA GLY A 199 1.87 28.30 0.79
C GLY A 199 2.49 26.89 0.67
N PRO A 200 2.88 26.30 1.81
CA PRO A 200 3.42 24.95 1.87
C PRO A 200 2.37 23.91 1.53
N ASP A 201 2.81 22.79 0.97
CA ASP A 201 1.94 21.66 0.65
C ASP A 201 1.72 20.78 1.88
N ILE A 202 0.68 21.09 2.64
CA ILE A 202 0.33 20.38 3.87
C ILE A 202 -0.19 18.96 3.65
N ARG A 203 -0.46 18.51 2.40
CA ARG A 203 -0.80 17.12 2.12
C ARG A 203 0.28 16.17 2.65
N HIS A 204 1.55 16.55 2.49
CA HIS A 204 2.70 15.73 2.92
C HIS A 204 2.88 15.64 4.45
N ILE A 205 2.15 16.41 5.23
CA ILE A 205 2.05 16.23 6.69
C ILE A 205 1.04 15.12 7.01
N ILE A 206 -0.03 15.01 6.19
CA ILE A 206 -1.10 14.04 6.39
C ILE A 206 -0.73 12.69 5.75
N ILE A 207 -0.18 12.70 4.53
CA ILE A 207 0.26 11.48 3.83
C ILE A 207 1.43 10.84 4.59
N GLY A 208 1.28 9.58 4.99
CA GLY A 208 2.30 8.86 5.75
C GLY A 208 2.27 9.11 7.26
N ASN A 209 1.19 9.71 7.81
CA ASN A 209 1.07 9.96 9.25
C ASN A 209 0.75 8.70 10.08
N GLU A 210 0.34 7.61 9.46
CA GLU A 210 -0.03 6.32 10.08
C GLU A 210 -1.01 6.44 11.26
N GLY A 211 -1.82 7.50 11.27
CA GLY A 211 -2.77 7.79 12.35
C GLY A 211 -2.19 8.55 13.54
N ALA A 212 -0.93 8.96 13.49
CA ALA A 212 -0.29 9.72 14.57
C ALA A 212 -0.78 11.18 14.67
N LEU A 213 -1.17 11.78 13.54
CA LEU A 213 -1.55 13.19 13.48
C LEU A 213 -3.04 13.40 13.21
N CYS A 214 -3.66 12.50 12.44
CA CYS A 214 -5.05 12.66 12.02
C CYS A 214 -5.65 11.33 11.57
N TYR A 215 -6.97 11.33 11.43
CA TYR A 215 -7.74 10.26 10.78
C TYR A 215 -8.20 10.72 9.39
N ILE A 216 -7.78 10.02 8.33
CA ILE A 216 -8.17 10.33 6.95
C ILE A 216 -9.57 9.79 6.69
N THR A 217 -10.50 10.62 6.20
CA THR A 217 -11.90 10.26 5.94
C THR A 217 -12.23 10.18 4.46
N GLU A 218 -11.65 11.08 3.63
CA GLU A 218 -11.84 11.08 2.17
C GLU A 218 -10.51 11.30 1.45
N VAL A 219 -10.37 10.71 0.28
CA VAL A 219 -9.19 10.81 -0.58
C VAL A 219 -9.62 11.09 -2.01
N THR A 220 -9.00 12.09 -2.64
CA THR A 220 -9.11 12.34 -4.08
C THR A 220 -7.78 12.02 -4.76
N VAL A 221 -7.81 11.11 -5.72
CA VAL A 221 -6.64 10.68 -6.49
C VAL A 221 -6.77 11.03 -7.97
N LYS A 222 -5.64 11.19 -8.65
CA LYS A 222 -5.58 11.23 -10.11
C LYS A 222 -6.04 9.90 -10.70
N ILE A 223 -6.64 9.96 -11.87
CA ILE A 223 -6.93 8.78 -12.68
C ILE A 223 -6.31 8.93 -14.07
N PHE A 224 -6.03 7.81 -14.69
CA PHE A 224 -5.36 7.73 -15.99
C PHE A 224 -6.16 6.85 -16.95
N LYS A 225 -5.93 6.98 -18.25
CA LYS A 225 -6.54 6.11 -19.24
C LYS A 225 -6.07 4.66 -19.02
N PHE A 226 -7.00 3.73 -19.02
CA PHE A 226 -6.71 2.29 -18.91
C PHE A 226 -6.72 1.65 -20.29
N THR A 227 -5.59 1.12 -20.72
CA THR A 227 -5.38 0.56 -22.08
C THR A 227 -4.55 -0.73 -21.99
N PRO A 228 -5.08 -1.77 -21.35
CA PRO A 228 -4.32 -3.01 -21.10
C PRO A 228 -3.93 -3.75 -22.38
N GLU A 229 -4.65 -3.52 -23.49
CA GLU A 229 -4.34 -4.07 -24.82
C GLU A 229 -3.00 -3.59 -25.38
N ASN A 230 -2.45 -2.51 -24.83
CA ASN A 230 -1.15 -1.95 -25.23
C ASN A 230 0.01 -2.37 -24.34
N ASN A 231 -0.23 -3.25 -23.36
CA ASN A 231 0.80 -3.71 -22.45
C ASN A 231 1.86 -4.55 -23.18
N LEU A 232 3.12 -4.17 -23.02
CA LEU A 232 4.27 -4.87 -23.59
C LEU A 232 5.18 -5.36 -22.47
N PHE A 233 5.48 -6.67 -22.45
CA PHE A 233 6.25 -7.30 -21.40
C PHE A 233 7.66 -7.65 -21.87
N TYR A 234 8.64 -7.37 -21.01
CA TYR A 234 10.05 -7.63 -21.27
C TYR A 234 10.67 -8.29 -20.03
N GLY A 235 11.43 -9.34 -20.22
CA GLY A 235 12.20 -10.01 -19.19
C GLY A 235 13.60 -10.31 -19.67
N TYR A 236 14.56 -10.25 -18.76
CA TYR A 236 15.96 -10.52 -19.01
C TYR A 236 16.58 -11.29 -17.85
N ILE A 237 17.44 -12.25 -18.16
CA ILE A 237 18.29 -12.97 -17.21
C ILE A 237 19.65 -12.28 -17.18
N LEU A 238 20.21 -12.07 -15.98
CA LEU A 238 21.47 -11.41 -15.73
C LEU A 238 22.33 -12.25 -14.78
N GLU A 239 23.65 -12.06 -14.84
CA GLU A 239 24.56 -12.73 -13.92
C GLU A 239 24.64 -12.05 -12.55
N ASP A 240 24.49 -10.74 -12.50
CA ASP A 240 24.70 -9.95 -11.28
C ASP A 240 23.76 -8.74 -11.15
N MET A 241 23.54 -8.30 -9.90
CA MET A 241 22.70 -7.16 -9.57
C MET A 241 23.24 -5.85 -10.07
N LYS A 242 24.56 -5.67 -10.12
CA LYS A 242 25.21 -4.41 -10.57
C LYS A 242 24.86 -4.07 -12.00
N THR A 243 24.89 -5.08 -12.87
CA THR A 243 24.45 -4.95 -14.27
C THR A 243 22.98 -4.51 -14.33
N GLY A 244 22.12 -5.12 -13.52
CA GLY A 244 20.69 -4.72 -13.42
C GLY A 244 20.49 -3.28 -12.97
N PHE A 245 21.20 -2.83 -11.94
CA PHE A 245 21.13 -1.44 -11.48
C PHE A 245 21.61 -0.45 -12.55
N ASN A 246 22.66 -0.78 -13.30
CA ASN A 246 23.15 0.07 -14.38
C ASN A 246 22.09 0.21 -15.51
N ILE A 247 21.46 -0.89 -15.91
CA ILE A 247 20.40 -0.88 -16.92
C ILE A 247 19.22 -0.04 -16.45
N LEU A 248 18.73 -0.25 -15.21
CA LEU A 248 17.65 0.54 -14.64
C LEU A 248 17.95 2.03 -14.64
N ARG A 249 19.20 2.38 -14.24
CA ARG A 249 19.64 3.77 -14.23
C ARG A 249 19.66 4.37 -15.64
N GLU A 250 20.22 3.67 -16.65
CA GLU A 250 20.27 4.16 -18.02
C GLU A 250 18.85 4.40 -18.59
N ILE A 251 17.93 3.48 -18.37
CA ILE A 251 16.51 3.62 -18.77
C ILE A 251 15.90 4.90 -18.20
N MET A 252 16.16 5.17 -16.91
CA MET A 252 15.63 6.37 -16.25
C MET A 252 16.30 7.66 -16.74
N VAL A 253 17.61 7.63 -17.03
CA VAL A 253 18.36 8.77 -17.57
C VAL A 253 17.90 9.14 -18.98
N GLU A 254 17.63 8.15 -19.82
CA GLU A 254 17.08 8.35 -21.17
C GLU A 254 15.61 8.81 -21.16
N GLY A 255 14.98 8.88 -19.99
CA GLY A 255 13.62 9.40 -19.84
C GLY A 255 12.50 8.37 -20.06
N TYR A 256 12.82 7.11 -20.32
CA TYR A 256 11.83 6.06 -20.42
C TYR A 256 11.14 5.79 -19.07
N ARG A 257 9.84 5.51 -19.10
CA ARG A 257 9.02 5.28 -17.92
C ARG A 257 8.21 4.00 -18.08
N PRO A 258 8.83 2.80 -17.95
CA PRO A 258 8.05 1.57 -17.87
C PRO A 258 7.15 1.62 -16.62
N SER A 259 5.96 1.04 -16.69
CA SER A 259 5.10 0.97 -15.49
C SER A 259 5.66 -0.02 -14.47
N ILE A 260 6.24 -1.12 -14.91
CA ILE A 260 6.99 -2.05 -14.06
C ILE A 260 8.48 -1.96 -14.44
N ALA A 261 9.33 -1.82 -13.42
CA ALA A 261 10.78 -1.95 -13.49
C ALA A 261 11.26 -2.67 -12.23
N ARG A 262 11.53 -3.97 -12.32
CA ARG A 262 11.88 -4.81 -11.17
C ARG A 262 13.13 -5.63 -11.46
N LEU A 263 14.01 -5.66 -10.49
CA LEU A 263 15.23 -6.46 -10.49
C LEU A 263 15.18 -7.42 -9.30
N TYR A 264 15.30 -8.70 -9.58
CA TYR A 264 15.37 -9.78 -8.60
C TYR A 264 16.77 -10.34 -8.57
N ASP A 265 17.28 -10.68 -7.41
CA ASP A 265 18.57 -11.33 -7.27
C ASP A 265 18.51 -12.83 -7.62
N ALA A 266 19.65 -13.52 -7.56
CA ALA A 266 19.74 -14.92 -7.93
C ALA A 266 18.97 -15.85 -6.98
N GLU A 267 18.79 -15.48 -5.71
CA GLU A 267 18.02 -16.25 -4.74
C GLU A 267 16.52 -16.14 -5.02
N ASP A 268 16.03 -14.93 -5.30
CA ASP A 268 14.67 -14.70 -5.79
C ASP A 268 14.45 -15.40 -7.15
N GLY A 269 15.47 -15.39 -8.03
CA GLY A 269 15.47 -16.14 -9.31
C GLY A 269 15.18 -17.63 -9.08
N THR A 270 15.87 -18.23 -8.13
CA THR A 270 15.65 -19.63 -7.73
C THR A 270 14.27 -19.82 -7.10
N GLN A 271 13.81 -18.92 -6.24
CA GLN A 271 12.53 -19.11 -5.55
C GLN A 271 11.30 -18.90 -6.45
N HIS A 272 11.34 -17.91 -7.32
CA HIS A 272 10.15 -17.46 -8.06
C HIS A 272 10.20 -17.74 -9.55
N PHE A 273 11.39 -17.95 -10.12
CA PHE A 273 11.61 -18.09 -11.55
C PHE A 273 12.42 -19.32 -11.94
N THR A 274 12.46 -20.36 -11.09
CA THR A 274 13.22 -21.62 -11.27
C THR A 274 13.07 -22.19 -12.68
N HIS A 275 11.88 -22.09 -13.27
CA HIS A 275 11.59 -22.68 -14.57
C HIS A 275 12.31 -22.00 -15.75
N PHE A 276 12.94 -20.80 -15.55
CA PHE A 276 13.74 -20.15 -16.59
C PHE A 276 14.97 -19.37 -16.08
N ALA A 277 15.12 -19.15 -14.77
CA ALA A 277 16.18 -18.30 -14.22
C ALA A 277 16.77 -18.84 -12.91
N ASP A 278 16.92 -20.17 -12.78
CA ASP A 278 17.50 -20.78 -11.59
C ASP A 278 18.94 -20.30 -11.34
N GLY A 279 19.18 -19.74 -10.16
CA GLY A 279 20.48 -19.19 -9.76
C GLY A 279 20.92 -17.93 -10.53
N LYS A 280 20.00 -17.21 -11.18
CA LYS A 280 20.28 -16.00 -11.96
C LYS A 280 19.41 -14.83 -11.51
N CYS A 281 19.92 -13.62 -11.70
CA CYS A 281 19.14 -12.40 -11.51
C CYS A 281 18.11 -12.23 -12.63
N VAL A 282 16.96 -11.64 -12.31
CA VAL A 282 15.87 -11.40 -13.28
C VAL A 282 15.49 -9.95 -13.30
N LEU A 283 15.49 -9.35 -14.50
CA LEU A 283 15.07 -7.97 -14.74
C LEU A 283 13.77 -7.95 -15.55
N ILE A 284 12.74 -7.31 -15.02
CA ILE A 284 11.39 -7.31 -15.59
C ILE A 284 10.93 -5.89 -15.84
N PHE A 285 10.34 -5.67 -17.03
CA PHE A 285 9.70 -4.42 -17.41
C PHE A 285 8.31 -4.65 -18.01
N MET A 286 7.43 -3.68 -17.78
CA MET A 286 6.19 -3.52 -18.53
C MET A 286 6.10 -2.08 -19.05
N ALA A 287 5.85 -1.94 -20.34
CA ALA A 287 5.49 -0.66 -20.95
C ALA A 287 3.99 -0.67 -21.26
N GLU A 288 3.29 0.43 -20.95
CA GLU A 288 1.84 0.55 -21.12
C GLU A 288 1.40 1.96 -21.56
N GLY A 289 0.11 2.14 -21.76
CA GLY A 289 -0.50 3.44 -22.06
C GLY A 289 -0.77 3.62 -23.55
N ASN A 290 -0.56 4.84 -24.08
CA ASN A 290 -0.72 5.10 -25.51
C ASN A 290 0.18 4.17 -26.33
N PRO A 291 -0.32 3.52 -27.42
CA PRO A 291 0.45 2.49 -28.14
C PRO A 291 1.77 2.99 -28.70
N ARG A 292 1.85 4.28 -29.11
CA ARG A 292 3.12 4.86 -29.57
C ARG A 292 4.13 5.04 -28.45
N ILE A 293 3.65 5.44 -27.26
CA ILE A 293 4.51 5.62 -26.08
C ILE A 293 4.96 4.25 -25.55
N ALA A 294 4.04 3.31 -25.39
CA ALA A 294 4.36 1.95 -24.96
C ALA A 294 5.40 1.29 -25.87
N LYS A 295 5.21 1.40 -27.19
CA LYS A 295 6.15 0.89 -28.19
C LYS A 295 7.52 1.55 -28.08
N ALA A 296 7.59 2.89 -28.05
CA ALA A 296 8.85 3.63 -27.95
C ALA A 296 9.59 3.32 -26.64
N THR A 297 8.86 3.20 -25.51
CA THR A 297 9.43 2.79 -24.22
C THR A 297 10.02 1.38 -24.31
N GLY A 298 9.29 0.43 -24.88
CA GLY A 298 9.76 -0.95 -25.03
C GLY A 298 10.96 -1.09 -25.97
N GLU A 299 10.97 -0.38 -27.10
CA GLU A 299 12.10 -0.33 -28.03
C GLU A 299 13.34 0.25 -27.35
N GLY A 300 13.19 1.38 -26.62
CA GLY A 300 14.31 2.00 -25.91
C GLY A 300 14.86 1.10 -24.77
N ILE A 301 14.01 0.39 -24.05
CA ILE A 301 14.47 -0.63 -23.09
C ILE A 301 15.29 -1.70 -23.78
N ALA A 302 14.81 -2.24 -24.91
CA ALA A 302 15.51 -3.29 -25.64
C ALA A 302 16.87 -2.81 -26.20
N GLU A 303 16.94 -1.56 -26.70
CA GLU A 303 18.18 -0.94 -27.18
C GLU A 303 19.22 -0.74 -26.06
N ILE A 304 18.77 -0.32 -24.87
CA ILE A 304 19.67 -0.16 -23.72
C ILE A 304 20.19 -1.51 -23.27
N VAL A 305 19.31 -2.51 -23.10
CA VAL A 305 19.75 -3.84 -22.68
C VAL A 305 20.68 -4.49 -23.69
N ALA A 306 20.52 -4.24 -24.99
CA ALA A 306 21.42 -4.75 -26.02
C ALA A 306 22.88 -4.26 -25.89
N ARG A 307 23.13 -3.20 -25.13
CA ARG A 307 24.50 -2.73 -24.79
C ARG A 307 25.20 -3.65 -23.78
N TYR A 308 24.44 -4.59 -23.18
CA TYR A 308 24.90 -5.54 -22.18
C TYR A 308 24.77 -6.99 -22.75
N PRO A 309 25.74 -7.45 -23.52
CA PRO A 309 25.66 -8.72 -24.26
C PRO A 309 25.55 -9.97 -23.39
N GLN A 310 25.85 -9.86 -22.09
CA GLN A 310 25.66 -10.92 -21.10
C GLN A 310 24.19 -11.08 -20.66
N CYS A 311 23.29 -10.16 -21.03
CA CYS A 311 21.88 -10.23 -20.70
C CYS A 311 21.13 -11.09 -21.72
N GLN A 312 20.37 -12.07 -21.24
CA GLN A 312 19.59 -12.96 -22.09
C GLN A 312 18.11 -12.57 -22.01
N ARG A 313 17.49 -12.34 -23.16
CA ARG A 313 16.05 -12.06 -23.24
C ARG A 313 15.22 -13.30 -22.93
N VAL A 314 14.14 -13.12 -22.18
CA VAL A 314 13.16 -14.15 -21.82
C VAL A 314 11.90 -13.98 -22.68
N ASP A 315 11.16 -15.09 -22.90
CA ASP A 315 9.86 -15.04 -23.56
C ASP A 315 8.89 -14.13 -22.77
N SER A 316 8.30 -13.16 -23.45
CA SER A 316 7.35 -12.20 -22.86
C SER A 316 6.14 -12.86 -22.20
N LYS A 317 5.70 -14.04 -22.67
CA LYS A 317 4.60 -14.81 -22.08
C LYS A 317 4.89 -15.27 -20.65
N LEU A 318 6.16 -15.57 -20.33
CA LEU A 318 6.55 -15.92 -18.96
C LEU A 318 6.37 -14.71 -18.01
N ILE A 319 6.72 -13.52 -18.49
CA ILE A 319 6.56 -12.28 -17.76
C ILE A 319 5.09 -11.89 -17.62
N GLU A 320 4.29 -12.05 -18.66
CA GLU A 320 2.85 -11.84 -18.61
C GLU A 320 2.18 -12.79 -17.61
N THR A 321 2.59 -14.06 -17.58
CA THR A 321 2.09 -15.05 -16.62
C THR A 321 2.44 -14.65 -15.18
N TRP A 322 3.68 -14.21 -14.94
CA TRP A 322 4.09 -13.67 -13.65
C TRP A 322 3.23 -12.46 -13.26
N PHE A 323 3.03 -11.52 -14.17
CA PHE A 323 2.23 -10.32 -13.94
C PHE A 323 0.79 -10.64 -13.52
N ASN A 324 0.13 -11.59 -14.19
CA ASN A 324 -1.24 -12.00 -13.89
C ASN A 324 -1.39 -12.65 -12.50
N ASN A 325 -0.29 -13.10 -11.89
CA ASN A 325 -0.25 -13.72 -10.57
C ASN A 325 0.27 -12.81 -9.45
N LEU A 326 0.45 -11.52 -9.71
CA LEU A 326 1.16 -10.61 -8.80
C LEU A 326 0.38 -10.26 -7.52
N ASN A 327 -0.94 -10.13 -7.61
CA ASN A 327 -1.76 -9.62 -6.52
C ASN A 327 -2.14 -10.70 -5.48
N TRP A 328 -2.28 -10.27 -4.24
CA TRP A 328 -2.67 -11.12 -3.11
C TRP A 328 -4.17 -11.02 -2.86
N GLY A 329 -4.93 -12.01 -3.34
CA GLY A 329 -6.33 -12.19 -2.99
C GLY A 329 -6.50 -12.91 -1.64
N PRO A 330 -7.76 -12.98 -1.13
CA PRO A 330 -8.09 -13.69 0.11
C PRO A 330 -7.59 -15.14 0.14
N ASP A 331 -7.63 -15.83 -0.99
CA ASP A 331 -7.20 -17.24 -1.11
C ASP A 331 -5.70 -17.39 -0.91
N LYS A 332 -4.89 -16.49 -1.48
CA LYS A 332 -3.43 -16.48 -1.26
C LYS A 332 -3.08 -16.17 0.20
N VAL A 333 -3.81 -15.26 0.82
CA VAL A 333 -3.65 -14.95 2.25
C VAL A 333 -3.99 -16.14 3.13
N ALA A 334 -5.05 -16.88 2.78
CA ALA A 334 -5.44 -18.10 3.49
C ALA A 334 -4.38 -19.21 3.32
N ALA A 335 -3.86 -19.39 2.11
CA ALA A 335 -2.79 -20.36 1.82
C ALA A 335 -1.49 -20.01 2.56
N GLU A 336 -1.08 -18.75 2.58
CA GLU A 336 0.06 -18.25 3.36
C GLU A 336 -0.09 -18.61 4.85
N ARG A 337 -1.27 -18.37 5.41
CA ARG A 337 -1.57 -18.72 6.80
C ARG A 337 -1.36 -20.19 7.08
N VAL A 338 -1.89 -21.07 6.23
CA VAL A 338 -1.71 -22.53 6.38
C VAL A 338 -0.23 -22.89 6.33
N GLN A 339 0.53 -22.29 5.42
CA GLN A 339 1.96 -22.53 5.30
C GLN A 339 2.74 -22.08 6.53
N ILE A 340 2.46 -20.89 7.05
CA ILE A 340 3.08 -20.35 8.27
C ILE A 340 2.80 -21.28 9.47
N LEU A 341 1.54 -21.70 9.66
CA LEU A 341 1.17 -22.63 10.73
C LEU A 341 1.88 -23.99 10.63
N LYS A 342 2.12 -24.45 9.40
CA LYS A 342 2.75 -25.74 9.12
C LYS A 342 4.28 -25.70 9.33
N THR A 343 4.94 -24.62 8.94
CA THR A 343 6.40 -24.51 8.92
C THR A 343 6.99 -23.74 10.09
N GLY A 344 6.19 -22.91 10.77
CA GLY A 344 6.68 -21.92 11.74
C GLY A 344 7.48 -20.77 11.12
N ASN A 345 7.65 -20.75 9.79
CA ASN A 345 8.41 -19.74 9.09
C ASN A 345 7.49 -18.59 8.67
N MET A 346 7.94 -17.37 8.90
CA MET A 346 7.23 -16.15 8.51
C MET A 346 8.18 -15.21 7.77
N GLY A 347 7.67 -14.63 6.69
CA GLY A 347 8.40 -13.61 5.94
C GLY A 347 8.23 -12.23 6.57
N PHE A 348 9.32 -11.49 6.68
CA PHE A 348 9.31 -10.05 6.98
C PHE A 348 9.85 -9.28 5.80
N THR A 349 9.35 -8.07 5.59
CA THR A 349 9.83 -7.17 4.56
C THR A 349 10.56 -6.02 5.21
N THR A 350 11.79 -5.77 4.77
CA THR A 350 12.52 -4.54 5.10
C THR A 350 12.74 -3.77 3.82
N GLU A 351 12.34 -2.50 3.82
CA GLU A 351 12.49 -1.62 2.67
C GLU A 351 13.56 -0.57 2.94
N VAL A 352 14.47 -0.39 1.99
CA VAL A 352 15.51 0.64 2.01
C VAL A 352 15.54 1.37 0.68
N SER A 353 15.90 2.64 0.70
CA SER A 353 16.08 3.44 -0.51
C SER A 353 17.46 4.05 -0.53
N GLY A 354 18.01 4.28 -1.74
CA GLY A 354 19.33 4.86 -1.92
C GLY A 354 19.47 5.55 -3.28
N CYS A 355 20.47 6.43 -3.37
CA CYS A 355 20.86 7.01 -4.64
C CYS A 355 21.52 5.97 -5.54
N TRP A 356 21.51 6.18 -6.85
CA TRP A 356 22.16 5.30 -7.81
C TRP A 356 23.65 5.04 -7.52
N SER A 357 24.35 6.01 -6.90
CA SER A 357 25.76 5.89 -6.54
C SER A 357 26.04 4.91 -5.40
N CYS A 358 25.05 4.60 -4.56
CA CYS A 358 25.24 3.76 -3.37
C CYS A 358 24.27 2.56 -3.28
N ILE A 359 23.28 2.44 -4.17
CA ILE A 359 22.27 1.41 -4.08
C ILE A 359 22.86 -0.02 -4.12
N HIS A 360 23.90 -0.22 -4.91
CA HIS A 360 24.57 -1.52 -4.97
C HIS A 360 25.29 -1.86 -3.66
N GLU A 361 25.99 -0.90 -3.06
CA GLU A 361 26.66 -1.09 -1.76
C GLU A 361 25.67 -1.32 -0.64
N ILE A 362 24.50 -0.63 -0.67
CA ILE A 362 23.40 -0.85 0.26
C ILE A 362 22.89 -2.29 0.12
N TYR A 363 22.62 -2.73 -1.11
CA TYR A 363 22.16 -4.09 -1.38
C TYR A 363 23.15 -5.13 -0.81
N GLU A 364 24.44 -5.06 -1.16
CA GLU A 364 25.47 -5.96 -0.68
C GLU A 364 25.55 -5.96 0.86
N SER A 365 25.52 -4.80 1.48
CA SER A 365 25.60 -4.66 2.93
C SER A 365 24.39 -5.27 3.65
N VAL A 366 23.17 -5.08 3.12
CA VAL A 366 21.95 -5.64 3.68
C VAL A 366 21.95 -7.16 3.56
N ILE A 367 22.22 -7.70 2.36
CA ILE A 367 22.24 -9.14 2.13
C ILE A 367 23.30 -9.83 3.00
N ASN A 368 24.52 -9.30 3.06
CA ASN A 368 25.60 -9.87 3.89
C ASN A 368 25.30 -9.81 5.39
N ARG A 369 24.40 -8.93 5.84
CA ARG A 369 24.03 -8.82 7.26
C ARG A 369 22.85 -9.70 7.64
N ILE A 370 21.99 -10.04 6.69
CA ILE A 370 20.83 -10.90 6.90
C ILE A 370 21.25 -12.38 6.81
N ARG A 371 22.20 -12.73 5.97
CA ARG A 371 22.82 -14.06 5.87
C ARG A 371 23.79 -14.32 7.04
#